data_712d650df75290ce8f301c4f1403e508
#
_entry.id   712d650df75290ce8f301c4f1403e508
#
_cell.length_a   1.000
_cell.length_b   1.000
_cell.length_c   1.000
_cell.angle_alpha   90.00
_cell.angle_beta   90.00
_cell.angle_gamma   90.00
#
_symmetry.space_group_name_H-M   'P 1'
#
loop_
_entity.id
_entity.type
_entity.pdbx_description
1 polymer ?
#
loop_
_entity_poly.entity_id
_entity_poly.type
_entity_poly.pdbx_seq_one_letter_code
_entity_poly.pdbx_strand_id
1 'polypeptide(L)'
;NWFVQAGLDWNAWYSAEERGHDLSKSPFKKFRSNPGISLAFGKWFTPGIGLRTKIQGFWGKKVDADWNEDTNEGNGNKYWVANEQVMFNLTNLFKGYKEERVWNMMAFAGAGVGRSMTHNNYAMNYSLGLHSAWKVAEKVQLFAEAGLNTFDHNIDNCAGSASQSWTRRCKNYYFELGVTYNLGSSRWRKAPDMDIVDTLHQSELDALNAALEDANAETERLRGLLEKKQAGEKDSEHAIDEDPADSVDIPADSGDAPADSVEQ
;
A
#
# COMPACT_ATOMS: atom_id res chain seq x y z
N ASN A 1 -1.04 -5.11 5.42
CA ASN A 1 0.39 -5.04 5.12
C ASN A 1 1.09 -3.89 5.88
N TRP A 2 0.73 -3.72 7.15
CA TRP A 2 1.40 -2.80 8.06
C TRP A 2 2.66 -3.45 8.63
N PHE A 3 3.65 -2.66 8.95
CA PHE A 3 4.87 -3.13 9.60
C PHE A 3 5.42 -2.12 10.60
N VAL A 4 6.16 -2.62 11.57
CA VAL A 4 6.96 -1.83 12.51
C VAL A 4 8.42 -2.25 12.39
N GLN A 5 9.32 -1.31 12.59
CA GLN A 5 10.76 -1.56 12.53
C GLN A 5 11.43 -0.96 13.76
N ALA A 6 12.44 -1.66 14.26
CA ALA A 6 13.35 -1.16 15.27
C ALA A 6 14.78 -1.50 14.86
N GLY A 7 15.67 -0.54 14.97
CA GLY A 7 17.05 -0.67 14.54
C GLY A 7 18.04 0.08 15.41
N LEU A 8 19.28 -0.36 15.27
CA LEU A 8 20.46 0.32 15.80
C LEU A 8 21.21 0.89 14.62
N ASP A 9 21.53 2.16 14.67
CA ASP A 9 22.23 2.85 13.61
C ASP A 9 23.61 3.35 14.06
N TRP A 10 24.50 3.45 13.10
CA TRP A 10 25.79 4.12 13.21
C TRP A 10 25.75 5.35 12.33
N ASN A 11 25.88 6.50 12.96
CA ASN A 11 25.77 7.80 12.31
C ASN A 11 27.12 8.44 12.12
N ALA A 12 27.33 9.11 10.99
CA ALA A 12 28.49 9.96 10.74
C ALA A 12 28.01 11.33 10.23
N TRP A 13 28.29 12.37 11.00
CA TRP A 13 27.93 13.74 10.69
C TRP A 13 29.02 14.49 9.96
N TYR A 14 28.63 15.23 8.94
CA TYR A 14 29.49 16.15 8.17
C TYR A 14 28.84 17.52 8.18
N SER A 15 29.44 18.43 8.93
CA SER A 15 28.97 19.80 9.07
C SER A 15 29.55 20.70 7.98
N ALA A 16 28.85 21.81 7.68
CA ALA A 16 29.38 22.85 6.82
C ALA A 16 30.59 23.57 7.44
N GLU A 17 30.68 23.54 8.76
CA GLU A 17 31.76 24.22 9.53
C GLU A 17 33.09 23.49 9.46
N GLU A 18 33.12 22.26 9.01
CA GLU A 18 34.38 21.54 8.77
C GLU A 18 35.23 22.15 7.65
N ARG A 19 34.67 23.14 6.93
CA ARG A 19 35.40 23.81 5.84
C ARG A 19 36.47 24.73 6.37
N GLY A 20 37.66 24.58 5.84
CA GLY A 20 38.82 25.34 6.28
C GLY A 20 39.61 24.67 7.40
N HIS A 21 39.05 23.61 7.99
CA HIS A 21 39.75 22.73 8.91
C HIS A 21 40.18 21.46 8.15
N ASP A 22 41.42 21.08 8.24
CA ASP A 22 41.98 19.91 7.53
C ASP A 22 41.64 18.61 8.25
N LEU A 23 40.32 18.41 8.48
CA LEU A 23 39.80 17.29 9.26
C LEU A 23 39.66 16.03 8.40
N SER A 24 39.92 14.89 9.03
CA SER A 24 39.74 13.57 8.40
C SER A 24 38.30 13.34 7.94
N LYS A 25 38.12 12.94 6.68
CA LYS A 25 36.82 12.63 6.08
C LYS A 25 36.31 11.20 6.41
N SER A 26 37.08 10.41 7.17
CA SER A 26 36.69 9.06 7.53
C SER A 26 35.41 9.06 8.43
N PRO A 27 34.36 8.28 8.08
CA PRO A 27 33.12 8.21 8.87
C PRO A 27 33.32 7.57 10.25
N PHE A 28 34.42 6.89 10.48
CA PHE A 28 34.70 6.17 11.73
C PHE A 28 35.46 7.00 12.79
N LYS A 29 35.75 8.25 12.49
CA LYS A 29 36.42 9.12 13.45
C LYS A 29 35.51 9.44 14.64
N LYS A 30 36.06 9.40 15.86
CA LYS A 30 35.32 9.60 17.10
C LYS A 30 34.62 10.96 17.19
N PHE A 31 35.15 11.98 16.53
CA PHE A 31 34.58 13.32 16.58
C PHE A 31 33.33 13.49 15.73
N ARG A 32 33.01 12.56 14.80
CA ARG A 32 31.84 12.65 13.92
C ARG A 32 30.88 11.49 14.04
N SER A 33 31.30 10.33 14.57
CA SER A 33 30.51 9.10 14.57
C SER A 33 29.98 8.74 15.93
N ASN A 34 28.73 8.25 15.95
CA ASN A 34 28.04 7.80 17.16
C ASN A 34 27.02 6.71 16.85
N PRO A 35 26.77 5.77 17.79
CA PRO A 35 25.62 4.91 17.70
C PRO A 35 24.32 5.70 17.92
N GLY A 36 23.25 5.24 17.33
CA GLY A 36 21.89 5.75 17.49
C GLY A 36 20.86 4.64 17.47
N ILE A 37 19.63 5.02 17.64
CA ILE A 37 18.49 4.10 17.54
C ILE A 37 17.44 4.65 16.56
N SER A 38 16.69 3.73 15.97
CA SER A 38 15.61 4.08 15.07
C SER A 38 14.35 3.27 15.36
N LEU A 39 13.22 3.90 15.14
CA LEU A 39 11.90 3.27 15.13
C LEU A 39 11.18 3.71 13.87
N ALA A 40 10.46 2.78 13.24
CA ALA A 40 9.64 3.11 12.09
C ALA A 40 8.33 2.33 12.09
N PHE A 41 7.33 2.96 11.48
CA PHE A 41 6.03 2.37 11.23
C PHE A 41 5.64 2.66 9.79
N GLY A 42 5.14 1.65 9.09
CA GLY A 42 4.82 1.82 7.67
C GLY A 42 3.77 0.86 7.16
N LYS A 43 3.39 1.10 5.92
CA LYS A 43 2.40 0.30 5.20
C LYS A 43 2.83 0.10 3.76
N TRP A 44 2.73 -1.14 3.29
CA TRP A 44 2.83 -1.46 1.88
C TRP A 44 1.44 -1.32 1.24
N PHE A 45 1.33 -0.52 0.19
CA PHE A 45 0.10 -0.34 -0.60
C PHE A 45 0.04 -1.32 -1.76
N THR A 46 1.20 -1.59 -2.35
CA THR A 46 1.41 -2.59 -3.40
C THR A 46 2.64 -3.44 -3.06
N PRO A 47 2.88 -4.56 -3.73
CA PRO A 47 4.13 -5.32 -3.55
C PRO A 47 5.40 -4.50 -3.82
N GLY A 48 5.29 -3.42 -4.60
CA GLY A 48 6.40 -2.58 -5.03
C GLY A 48 6.52 -1.24 -4.33
N ILE A 49 5.44 -0.72 -3.72
CA ILE A 49 5.41 0.66 -3.17
C ILE A 49 4.84 0.64 -1.76
N GLY A 50 5.55 1.28 -0.85
CA GLY A 50 5.16 1.47 0.53
C GLY A 50 5.46 2.87 1.03
N LEU A 51 4.90 3.22 2.17
CA LEU A 51 5.12 4.46 2.90
C LEU A 51 5.57 4.11 4.31
N ARG A 52 6.55 4.87 4.83
CA ARG A 52 7.14 4.65 6.13
C ARG A 52 7.40 5.97 6.83
N THR A 53 6.91 6.11 8.06
CA THR A 53 7.31 7.15 8.99
C THR A 53 8.43 6.59 9.85
N LYS A 54 9.60 7.23 9.83
CA LYS A 54 10.80 6.81 10.58
C LYS A 54 11.26 7.91 11.51
N ILE A 55 11.51 7.56 12.76
CA ILE A 55 12.13 8.42 13.77
C ILE A 55 13.48 7.81 14.12
N GLN A 56 14.54 8.60 14.07
CA GLN A 56 15.89 8.15 14.36
C GLN A 56 16.70 9.24 15.07
N GLY A 57 17.79 8.86 15.69
CA GLY A 57 18.76 9.78 16.27
C GLY A 57 19.03 9.55 17.73
N PHE A 58 18.85 10.58 18.53
CA PHE A 58 19.06 10.80 19.97
C PHE A 58 20.47 11.25 20.32
N TRP A 59 21.52 10.68 19.73
CA TRP A 59 22.91 11.09 19.97
C TRP A 59 23.63 11.27 18.65
N GLY A 60 24.45 12.28 18.60
CA GLY A 60 25.33 12.55 17.47
C GLY A 60 26.53 13.37 17.90
N LYS A 61 27.52 13.39 17.05
CA LYS A 61 28.66 14.28 17.16
C LYS A 61 28.81 15.03 15.85
N LYS A 62 29.01 16.30 15.94
CA LYS A 62 29.25 17.15 14.78
C LYS A 62 30.32 18.22 15.14
N VAL A 63 30.93 18.78 14.14
CA VAL A 63 31.84 19.90 14.32
C VAL A 63 31.01 21.19 14.39
N ASP A 64 31.10 21.90 15.48
CA ASP A 64 30.47 23.20 15.72
C ASP A 64 31.54 24.31 15.74
N ALA A 65 31.12 25.59 15.66
CA ALA A 65 32.04 26.74 15.66
C ALA A 65 32.95 26.77 16.90
N ASP A 66 32.44 26.32 18.03
CA ASP A 66 33.19 26.32 19.33
C ASP A 66 33.93 24.99 19.56
N TRP A 67 33.94 24.08 18.59
CA TRP A 67 34.59 22.78 18.76
C TRP A 67 36.12 22.93 18.72
N ASN A 68 36.75 22.25 19.69
CA ASN A 68 38.19 22.19 19.80
C ASN A 68 38.69 20.76 19.52
N GLU A 69 39.53 20.63 18.49
CA GLU A 69 40.10 19.33 18.09
C GLU A 69 40.98 18.71 19.16
N ASP A 70 41.72 19.51 19.89
CA ASP A 70 42.65 19.04 20.90
C ASP A 70 41.96 18.41 22.11
N THR A 71 40.85 18.98 22.53
CA THR A 71 40.07 18.47 23.67
C THR A 71 38.94 17.52 23.26
N ASN A 72 38.53 17.52 22.00
CA ASN A 72 37.36 16.80 21.45
C ASN A 72 36.07 17.08 22.27
N GLU A 73 35.99 18.27 22.85
CA GLU A 73 34.87 18.74 23.64
C GLU A 73 33.96 19.64 22.82
N GLY A 74 32.70 19.77 23.24
CA GLY A 74 31.74 20.67 22.62
C GLY A 74 31.04 20.14 21.35
N ASN A 75 31.38 18.94 20.86
CA ASN A 75 30.80 18.42 19.61
C ASN A 75 29.59 17.46 19.82
N GLY A 76 29.12 17.29 21.05
CA GLY A 76 27.95 16.48 21.34
C GLY A 76 26.65 17.15 20.89
N ASN A 77 25.87 16.47 20.12
CA ASN A 77 24.57 16.95 19.65
C ASN A 77 23.48 15.91 19.98
N LYS A 78 22.52 16.30 20.81
CA LYS A 78 21.30 15.53 20.99
C LYS A 78 20.29 15.97 19.94
N TYR A 79 19.78 15.02 19.19
CA TYR A 79 18.87 15.31 18.09
C TYR A 79 17.86 14.19 17.89
N TRP A 80 16.79 14.49 17.22
CA TRP A 80 15.91 13.52 16.60
C TRP A 80 15.51 13.96 15.20
N VAL A 81 15.21 13.01 14.37
CA VAL A 81 14.74 13.22 13.00
C VAL A 81 13.51 12.37 12.78
N ALA A 82 12.45 12.99 12.30
CA ALA A 82 11.26 12.30 11.84
C ALA A 82 11.11 12.50 10.33
N ASN A 83 11.09 11.41 9.59
CA ASN A 83 10.99 11.38 8.13
C ASN A 83 9.76 10.60 7.69
N GLU A 84 9.07 11.14 6.70
CA GLU A 84 8.11 10.39 5.89
C GLU A 84 8.80 9.94 4.62
N GLN A 85 8.82 8.63 4.37
CA GLN A 85 9.62 8.02 3.31
C GLN A 85 8.76 7.13 2.43
N VAL A 86 8.85 7.35 1.12
CA VAL A 86 8.32 6.43 0.11
C VAL A 86 9.36 5.34 -0.12
N MET A 87 8.92 4.10 -0.05
CA MET A 87 9.75 2.91 -0.26
C MET A 87 9.40 2.23 -1.58
N PHE A 88 10.40 1.91 -2.37
CA PHE A 88 10.28 1.20 -3.64
C PHE A 88 10.97 -0.15 -3.52
N ASN A 89 10.21 -1.25 -3.55
CA ASN A 89 10.78 -2.58 -3.57
C ASN A 89 11.29 -2.91 -4.98
N LEU A 90 12.57 -2.63 -5.20
CA LEU A 90 13.22 -2.81 -6.50
C LEU A 90 13.17 -4.27 -6.95
N THR A 91 13.32 -5.21 -6.02
CA THR A 91 13.28 -6.64 -6.34
C THR A 91 11.92 -7.07 -6.87
N ASN A 92 10.82 -6.56 -6.27
CA ASN A 92 9.47 -6.87 -6.72
C ASN A 92 9.11 -6.12 -8.00
N LEU A 93 9.59 -4.89 -8.18
CA LEU A 93 9.35 -4.10 -9.39
C LEU A 93 10.01 -4.72 -10.63
N PHE A 94 11.26 -5.20 -10.50
CA PHE A 94 12.00 -5.75 -11.65
C PHE A 94 11.80 -7.25 -11.87
N LYS A 95 11.58 -8.03 -10.80
CA LYS A 95 11.49 -9.51 -10.87
C LYS A 95 10.09 -10.05 -10.59
N GLY A 96 9.09 -9.16 -10.44
CA GLY A 96 7.75 -9.51 -10.02
C GLY A 96 7.67 -9.98 -8.56
N TYR A 97 6.47 -10.01 -8.02
CA TYR A 97 6.22 -10.48 -6.66
C TYR A 97 6.29 -12.00 -6.56
N LYS A 98 7.03 -12.49 -5.55
CA LYS A 98 7.06 -13.91 -5.14
C LYS A 98 6.97 -13.97 -3.61
N GLU A 99 6.01 -14.72 -3.09
CA GLU A 99 5.77 -14.86 -1.64
C GLU A 99 6.92 -15.53 -0.89
N GLU A 100 7.58 -16.49 -1.55
CA GLU A 100 8.67 -17.28 -0.98
C GLU A 100 10.03 -16.57 -1.00
N ARG A 101 10.07 -15.36 -1.55
CA ARG A 101 11.34 -14.64 -1.67
C ARG A 101 11.89 -14.28 -0.31
N VAL A 102 13.10 -14.77 -0.03
CA VAL A 102 13.80 -14.53 1.23
C VAL A 102 14.42 -13.14 1.27
N TRP A 103 14.95 -12.64 0.15
CA TRP A 103 15.69 -11.39 0.09
C TRP A 103 15.02 -10.35 -0.80
N ASN A 104 14.90 -9.12 -0.31
CA ASN A 104 14.38 -7.98 -1.05
C ASN A 104 15.30 -6.78 -0.88
N MET A 105 15.56 -6.08 -1.98
CA MET A 105 16.24 -4.80 -2.02
C MET A 105 15.21 -3.70 -2.29
N MET A 106 15.28 -2.64 -1.49
CA MET A 106 14.37 -1.50 -1.57
C MET A 106 15.19 -0.22 -1.63
N ALA A 107 14.72 0.75 -2.40
CA ALA A 107 15.19 2.13 -2.33
C ALA A 107 14.14 2.95 -1.58
N PHE A 108 14.57 3.99 -0.89
CA PHE A 108 13.65 4.94 -0.27
C PHE A 108 14.12 6.37 -0.48
N ALA A 109 13.15 7.27 -0.53
CA ALA A 109 13.36 8.71 -0.52
C ALA A 109 12.25 9.36 0.31
N GLY A 110 12.58 10.44 0.98
CA GLY A 110 11.62 11.12 1.83
C GLY A 110 12.06 12.50 2.27
N ALA A 111 11.16 13.14 2.99
CA ALA A 111 11.40 14.43 3.62
C ALA A 111 10.88 14.39 5.07
N GLY A 112 11.36 15.30 5.88
CA GLY A 112 10.96 15.37 7.26
C GLY A 112 11.52 16.56 8.00
N VAL A 113 11.51 16.45 9.32
CA VAL A 113 11.98 17.49 10.22
C VAL A 113 12.98 16.88 11.19
N GLY A 114 14.12 17.54 11.34
CA GLY A 114 15.08 17.29 12.38
C GLY A 114 15.03 18.37 13.45
N ARG A 115 15.25 17.99 14.69
CA ARG A 115 15.42 18.92 15.81
C ARG A 115 16.74 18.66 16.50
N SER A 116 17.56 19.68 16.60
CA SER A 116 18.67 19.70 17.55
C SER A 116 18.14 20.09 18.92
N MET A 117 18.23 19.18 19.88
CA MET A 117 17.85 19.48 21.27
C MET A 117 18.94 20.27 21.99
N THR A 118 20.18 20.17 21.56
CA THR A 118 21.30 20.90 22.11
C THR A 118 21.20 22.39 21.81
N HIS A 119 20.85 22.74 20.56
CA HIS A 119 20.72 24.14 20.11
C HIS A 119 19.28 24.62 20.06
N ASN A 120 18.30 23.75 20.34
CA ASN A 120 16.86 24.02 20.30
C ASN A 120 16.36 24.52 18.94
N ASN A 121 16.96 24.06 17.86
CA ASN A 121 16.64 24.46 16.48
C ASN A 121 15.95 23.32 15.70
N TYR A 122 15.07 23.71 14.78
CA TYR A 122 14.44 22.83 13.82
C TYR A 122 15.03 23.04 12.43
N ALA A 123 15.18 21.98 11.68
CA ALA A 123 15.60 22.02 10.30
C ALA A 123 14.80 21.06 9.43
N MET A 124 14.52 21.47 8.21
CA MET A 124 13.98 20.53 7.22
C MET A 124 15.06 19.52 6.83
N ASN A 125 14.62 18.31 6.61
CA ASN A 125 15.47 17.19 6.27
C ASN A 125 14.95 16.48 5.03
N TYR A 126 15.87 16.03 4.18
CA TYR A 126 15.61 15.10 3.09
C TYR A 126 16.41 13.84 3.34
N SER A 127 15.77 12.68 3.14
CA SER A 127 16.37 11.37 3.32
C SER A 127 16.32 10.57 2.05
N LEU A 128 17.39 9.82 1.78
CA LEU A 128 17.41 8.82 0.72
C LEU A 128 18.34 7.68 1.09
N GLY A 129 18.10 6.49 0.55
CA GLY A 129 18.98 5.35 0.81
C GLY A 129 18.49 4.04 0.23
N LEU A 130 19.18 2.99 0.66
CA LEU A 130 18.90 1.61 0.28
C LEU A 130 18.62 0.78 1.53
N HIS A 131 17.64 -0.09 1.42
CA HIS A 131 17.20 -0.99 2.47
C HIS A 131 17.19 -2.42 1.94
N SER A 132 17.91 -3.30 2.59
CA SER A 132 17.99 -4.72 2.28
C SER A 132 17.29 -5.49 3.38
N ALA A 133 16.32 -6.34 3.05
CA ALA A 133 15.54 -7.12 4.01
C ALA A 133 15.63 -8.62 3.71
N TRP A 134 15.81 -9.41 4.76
CA TRP A 134 15.87 -10.87 4.73
C TRP A 134 14.73 -11.44 5.59
N LYS A 135 13.85 -12.21 4.97
CA LYS A 135 12.76 -12.90 5.65
C LYS A 135 13.33 -14.08 6.46
N VAL A 136 13.21 -14.01 7.77
CA VAL A 136 13.65 -15.05 8.72
C VAL A 136 12.47 -15.90 9.18
N ALA A 137 11.31 -15.28 9.33
CA ALA A 137 10.06 -15.95 9.68
C ALA A 137 8.90 -15.32 8.91
N GLU A 138 7.70 -15.89 9.01
CA GLU A 138 6.51 -15.38 8.30
C GLU A 138 6.26 -13.89 8.55
N LYS A 139 6.45 -13.43 9.78
CA LYS A 139 6.19 -12.06 10.22
C LYS A 139 7.45 -11.26 10.55
N VAL A 140 8.63 -11.91 10.56
CA VAL A 140 9.88 -11.29 11.00
C VAL A 140 10.88 -11.23 9.87
N GLN A 141 11.45 -10.05 9.66
CA GLN A 141 12.53 -9.82 8.71
C GLN A 141 13.68 -9.12 9.44
N LEU A 142 14.90 -9.52 9.16
CA LEU A 142 16.09 -8.73 9.49
C LEU A 142 16.33 -7.74 8.37
N PHE A 143 16.87 -6.58 8.71
CA PHE A 143 17.24 -5.62 7.69
C PHE A 143 18.58 -4.95 7.94
N ALA A 144 19.20 -4.54 6.85
CA ALA A 144 20.32 -3.61 6.84
C ALA A 144 19.95 -2.43 5.95
N GLU A 145 20.20 -1.24 6.41
CA GLU A 145 19.87 0.01 5.72
C GLU A 145 21.08 0.93 5.69
N ALA A 146 21.35 1.53 4.55
CA ALA A 146 22.33 2.59 4.39
C ALA A 146 21.64 3.82 3.81
N GLY A 147 21.78 4.95 4.47
CA GLY A 147 21.08 6.16 4.08
C GLY A 147 21.83 7.44 4.37
N LEU A 148 21.30 8.49 3.81
CA LEU A 148 21.75 9.86 3.93
C LEU A 148 20.58 10.73 4.35
N ASN A 149 20.77 11.50 5.42
CA ASN A 149 19.91 12.61 5.80
C ASN A 149 20.64 13.93 5.51
N THR A 150 19.98 14.85 4.83
CA THR A 150 20.54 16.18 4.57
C THR A 150 19.66 17.23 5.23
N PHE A 151 20.27 18.00 6.12
CA PHE A 151 19.58 19.03 6.88
C PHE A 151 19.82 20.40 6.32
N ASP A 152 18.83 21.25 6.45
CA ASP A 152 19.01 22.68 6.21
C ASP A 152 19.97 23.28 7.26
N HIS A 153 20.61 24.38 6.93
CA HIS A 153 21.68 25.03 7.71
C HIS A 153 21.28 25.38 9.16
N ASN A 154 19.99 25.46 9.47
CA ASN A 154 19.52 25.84 10.80
C ASN A 154 19.75 24.80 11.90
N ILE A 155 20.07 23.57 11.59
CA ILE A 155 20.25 22.54 12.63
C ILE A 155 21.49 22.79 13.49
N ASP A 156 22.45 23.54 12.96
CA ASP A 156 23.76 23.81 13.56
C ASP A 156 23.82 25.14 14.30
N ASN A 157 22.75 25.93 14.27
CA ASN A 157 22.74 27.31 14.74
C ASN A 157 23.73 28.22 13.96
N CYS A 158 24.23 27.80 12.80
CA CYS A 158 25.10 28.57 11.95
C CYS A 158 24.31 29.65 11.22
N ALA A 159 23.92 30.68 11.91
CA ALA A 159 23.09 31.81 11.41
C ALA A 159 23.78 32.71 10.35
N GLY A 160 24.84 32.25 9.73
CA GLY A 160 25.76 33.15 9.01
C GLY A 160 25.61 33.22 7.51
N SER A 161 24.74 32.50 6.81
CA SER A 161 24.69 32.66 5.35
C SER A 161 23.47 32.05 4.71
N ALA A 162 22.61 32.88 4.17
CA ALA A 162 21.42 32.60 3.38
C ALA A 162 21.67 31.90 2.01
N SER A 163 22.67 31.06 1.88
CA SER A 163 22.95 30.34 0.65
C SER A 163 22.45 28.90 0.77
N GLN A 164 21.32 28.57 0.11
CA GLN A 164 20.74 27.25 -0.01
C GLN A 164 21.58 26.29 -0.88
N SER A 165 22.87 26.46 -0.97
CA SER A 165 23.72 25.57 -1.75
C SER A 165 23.79 24.18 -1.08
N TRP A 166 23.62 23.10 -1.87
CA TRP A 166 23.79 21.71 -1.46
C TRP A 166 25.09 21.45 -0.69
N THR A 167 26.13 22.22 -0.98
CA THR A 167 27.44 22.08 -0.34
C THR A 167 27.49 22.64 1.08
N ARG A 168 26.50 23.43 1.51
CA ARG A 168 26.42 24.03 2.84
C ARG A 168 25.47 23.34 3.77
N ARG A 169 24.83 22.24 3.33
CA ARG A 169 23.93 21.44 4.15
C ARG A 169 24.71 20.51 5.05
N CYS A 170 24.24 20.33 6.28
CA CYS A 170 24.71 19.26 7.15
C CYS A 170 24.24 17.94 6.62
N LYS A 171 25.13 16.97 6.60
CA LYS A 171 24.89 15.62 6.10
C LYS A 171 25.12 14.61 7.20
N ASN A 172 24.17 13.71 7.37
CA ASN A 172 24.26 12.57 8.26
C ASN A 172 24.18 11.30 7.43
N TYR A 173 25.31 10.61 7.28
CA TYR A 173 25.34 9.27 6.71
C TYR A 173 25.11 8.27 7.83
N TYR A 174 24.28 7.29 7.60
CA TYR A 174 24.03 6.25 8.58
C TYR A 174 24.00 4.87 7.96
N PHE A 175 24.39 3.91 8.77
CA PHE A 175 24.22 2.49 8.52
C PHE A 175 23.43 1.90 9.68
N GLU A 176 22.40 1.14 9.39
CA GLU A 176 21.46 0.62 10.37
C GLU A 176 21.24 -0.88 10.19
N LEU A 177 21.18 -1.58 11.30
CA LEU A 177 20.76 -2.98 11.38
C LEU A 177 19.56 -3.09 12.29
N GLY A 178 18.58 -3.88 11.92
CA GLY A 178 17.37 -4.00 12.73
C GLY A 178 16.45 -5.12 12.33
N VAL A 179 15.27 -5.07 12.96
CA VAL A 179 14.21 -6.06 12.79
C VAL A 179 12.94 -5.36 12.32
N THR A 180 12.28 -5.96 11.34
CA THR A 180 10.95 -5.59 10.89
C THR A 180 9.96 -6.65 11.34
N TYR A 181 8.86 -6.23 11.95
CA TYR A 181 7.72 -7.07 12.28
C TYR A 181 6.51 -6.68 11.45
N ASN A 182 5.98 -7.62 10.68
CA ASN A 182 4.81 -7.42 9.83
C ASN A 182 3.52 -7.67 10.62
N LEU A 183 2.68 -6.63 10.71
CA LEU A 183 1.38 -6.65 11.37
C LEU A 183 0.33 -7.15 10.37
N GLY A 184 -0.07 -8.40 10.48
CA GLY A 184 -1.09 -9.00 9.61
C GLY A 184 -0.54 -9.93 8.55
N SER A 185 -1.35 -10.24 7.53
CA SER A 185 -0.96 -11.11 6.42
C SER A 185 -0.05 -10.36 5.47
N SER A 186 1.17 -10.83 5.29
CA SER A 186 2.11 -10.28 4.30
C SER A 186 1.85 -10.80 2.88
N ARG A 187 0.76 -11.55 2.69
CA ARG A 187 0.41 -12.16 1.40
C ARG A 187 -0.35 -11.17 0.52
N TRP A 188 0.11 -11.02 -0.69
CA TRP A 188 -0.60 -10.30 -1.73
C TRP A 188 -1.34 -11.30 -2.59
N ARG A 189 -2.65 -11.19 -2.69
CA ARG A 189 -3.40 -11.95 -3.70
C ARG A 189 -3.02 -11.40 -5.06
N LYS A 190 -2.56 -12.27 -5.94
CA LYS A 190 -2.41 -11.92 -7.35
C LYS A 190 -3.80 -11.49 -7.83
N ALA A 191 -3.91 -10.33 -8.45
CA ALA A 191 -5.14 -9.99 -9.16
C ALA A 191 -5.42 -11.14 -10.14
N PRO A 192 -6.68 -11.60 -10.29
CA PRO A 192 -7.00 -12.60 -11.30
C PRO A 192 -6.41 -12.14 -12.63
N ASP A 193 -5.77 -13.08 -13.36
CA ASP A 193 -5.31 -12.79 -14.71
C ASP A 193 -6.54 -12.35 -15.52
N MET A 194 -6.44 -11.20 -16.19
CA MET A 194 -7.56 -10.68 -17.00
C MET A 194 -8.02 -11.71 -18.01
N ASP A 195 -7.09 -12.51 -18.57
CA ASP A 195 -7.42 -13.61 -19.50
C ASP A 195 -8.32 -14.67 -18.84
N ILE A 196 -8.15 -14.95 -17.54
CA ILE A 196 -9.00 -15.90 -16.80
C ILE A 196 -10.37 -15.26 -16.53
N VAL A 197 -10.42 -13.97 -16.23
CA VAL A 197 -11.68 -13.25 -16.02
C VAL A 197 -12.47 -13.18 -17.33
N ASP A 198 -11.79 -12.88 -18.44
CA ASP A 198 -12.42 -12.83 -19.76
C ASP A 198 -12.93 -14.21 -20.19
N THR A 199 -12.17 -15.29 -19.96
CA THR A 199 -12.64 -16.66 -20.27
C THR A 199 -13.81 -17.08 -19.41
N LEU A 200 -13.87 -16.67 -18.11
CA LEU A 200 -15.02 -16.91 -17.26
C LEU A 200 -16.26 -16.16 -17.74
N HIS A 201 -16.12 -14.87 -18.04
CA HIS A 201 -17.22 -14.08 -18.61
C HIS A 201 -17.72 -14.64 -19.94
N GLN A 202 -16.80 -15.09 -20.83
CA GLN A 202 -17.17 -15.72 -22.10
C GLN A 202 -17.98 -17.00 -21.86
N SER A 203 -17.56 -17.86 -20.92
CA SER A 203 -18.27 -19.07 -20.59
C SER A 203 -19.65 -18.81 -19.97
N GLU A 204 -19.78 -17.75 -19.15
CA GLU A 204 -21.07 -17.31 -18.60
C GLU A 204 -22.01 -16.80 -19.71
N LEU A 205 -21.48 -16.01 -20.65
CA LEU A 205 -22.24 -15.52 -21.81
C LEU A 205 -22.70 -16.67 -22.70
N ASP A 206 -21.84 -17.66 -22.97
CA ASP A 206 -22.19 -18.83 -23.77
C ASP A 206 -23.27 -19.68 -23.09
N ALA A 207 -23.18 -19.87 -21.76
CA ALA A 207 -24.21 -20.58 -20.99
C ALA A 207 -25.56 -19.81 -20.99
N LEU A 208 -25.50 -18.48 -20.89
CA LEU A 208 -26.70 -17.64 -20.92
C LEU A 208 -27.37 -17.66 -22.31
N ASN A 209 -26.58 -17.62 -23.38
CA ASN A 209 -27.08 -17.72 -24.74
C ASN A 209 -27.72 -19.09 -25.01
N ALA A 210 -27.11 -20.20 -24.54
CA ALA A 210 -27.69 -21.52 -24.66
C ALA A 210 -29.04 -21.63 -23.91
N ALA A 211 -29.12 -21.08 -22.69
CA ALA A 211 -30.36 -21.03 -21.93
C ALA A 211 -31.46 -20.18 -22.61
N LEU A 212 -31.06 -19.12 -23.30
CA LEU A 212 -31.98 -18.26 -24.04
C LEU A 212 -32.48 -18.92 -25.32
N GLU A 213 -31.65 -19.68 -26.01
CA GLU A 213 -32.05 -20.50 -27.17
C GLU A 213 -33.03 -21.60 -26.74
N ASP A 214 -32.76 -22.29 -25.63
CA ASP A 214 -33.67 -23.32 -25.09
C ASP A 214 -35.02 -22.71 -24.70
N ALA A 215 -35.06 -21.56 -24.04
CA ALA A 215 -36.29 -20.86 -23.67
C ALA A 215 -37.08 -20.38 -24.88
N ASN A 216 -36.40 -19.92 -25.93
CA ASN A 216 -37.04 -19.52 -27.20
C ASN A 216 -37.64 -20.73 -27.91
N ALA A 217 -36.92 -21.86 -27.97
CA ALA A 217 -37.39 -23.10 -28.56
C ALA A 217 -38.64 -23.65 -27.82
N GLU A 218 -38.63 -23.58 -26.47
CA GLU A 218 -39.79 -23.96 -25.67
C GLU A 218 -41.00 -23.02 -25.91
N THR A 219 -40.74 -21.71 -26.04
CA THR A 219 -41.78 -20.75 -26.31
C THR A 219 -42.41 -21.00 -27.69
N GLU A 220 -41.61 -21.29 -28.72
CA GLU A 220 -42.14 -21.66 -30.07
C GLU A 220 -42.91 -22.96 -30.02
N ARG A 221 -42.42 -23.96 -29.25
CA ARG A 221 -43.18 -25.24 -29.07
C ARG A 221 -44.52 -25.00 -28.41
N LEU A 222 -44.56 -24.18 -27.35
CA LEU A 222 -45.81 -23.85 -26.67
C LEU A 222 -46.79 -23.07 -27.55
N ARG A 223 -46.29 -22.13 -28.37
CA ARG A 223 -47.10 -21.40 -29.37
C ARG A 223 -47.70 -22.35 -30.38
N GLY A 224 -46.90 -23.27 -30.94
CA GLY A 224 -47.38 -24.27 -31.88
C GLY A 224 -48.45 -25.24 -31.30
N LEU A 225 -48.34 -25.57 -29.99
CA LEU A 225 -49.35 -26.35 -29.25
C LEU A 225 -50.64 -25.53 -29.06
N LEU A 226 -50.54 -24.25 -28.74
CA LEU A 226 -51.66 -23.33 -28.59
C LEU A 226 -52.42 -23.15 -29.91
N GLU A 227 -51.69 -22.96 -31.01
CA GLU A 227 -52.29 -22.84 -32.36
C GLU A 227 -53.03 -24.14 -32.74
N LYS A 228 -52.43 -25.32 -32.46
CA LYS A 228 -53.11 -26.62 -32.69
C LYS A 228 -54.36 -26.80 -31.85
N LYS A 229 -54.34 -26.35 -30.59
CA LYS A 229 -55.50 -26.41 -29.71
C LYS A 229 -56.60 -25.48 -30.15
N GLN A 230 -56.28 -24.23 -30.60
CA GLN A 230 -57.24 -23.28 -31.11
C GLN A 230 -57.82 -23.70 -32.47
N ALA A 231 -57.05 -24.37 -33.32
CA ALA A 231 -57.57 -24.95 -34.58
C ALA A 231 -58.52 -26.10 -34.29
N GLY A 232 -58.21 -26.99 -33.34
CA GLY A 232 -59.08 -28.09 -32.93
C GLY A 232 -60.36 -27.62 -32.23
N GLU A 233 -60.35 -26.50 -31.50
CA GLU A 233 -61.56 -25.89 -30.92
C GLU A 233 -62.46 -25.25 -32.01
N LYS A 234 -61.91 -24.64 -33.03
CA LYS A 234 -62.67 -24.10 -34.17
C LYS A 234 -63.34 -25.18 -34.98
N ASP A 235 -62.69 -26.34 -35.17
CA ASP A 235 -63.30 -27.50 -35.86
C ASP A 235 -64.40 -28.17 -35.03
N SER A 236 -64.32 -28.09 -33.68
CA SER A 236 -65.39 -28.61 -32.81
C SER A 236 -66.56 -27.64 -32.66
N GLU A 237 -66.36 -26.33 -32.82
CA GLU A 237 -67.41 -25.31 -32.73
C GLU A 237 -68.26 -25.31 -34.04
N HIS A 238 -67.69 -25.75 -35.16
CA HIS A 238 -68.41 -25.88 -36.44
C HIS A 238 -69.20 -27.18 -36.55
N ALA A 239 -69.07 -28.08 -35.57
CA ALA A 239 -69.78 -29.35 -35.53
C ALA A 239 -71.02 -29.40 -34.56
N ILE A 240 -71.33 -28.26 -33.94
CA ILE A 240 -72.46 -28.14 -32.99
C ILE A 240 -73.41 -27.01 -33.43
N ASP A 241 -73.79 -26.99 -34.69
CA ASP A 241 -74.88 -26.13 -35.17
C ASP A 241 -75.91 -26.93 -35.93
N GLU A 242 -76.53 -27.93 -35.24
CA GLU A 242 -77.82 -28.44 -35.57
C GLU A 242 -78.51 -29.06 -34.33
N ASP A 243 -79.42 -28.33 -33.82
CA ASP A 243 -80.76 -28.61 -33.28
C ASP A 243 -80.99 -28.24 -31.80
N PRO A 244 -82.22 -27.82 -31.47
CA PRO A 244 -82.52 -26.84 -30.48
C PRO A 244 -83.24 -27.44 -29.21
N ALA A 245 -83.31 -26.57 -28.25
CA ALA A 245 -84.24 -26.52 -27.09
C ALA A 245 -84.04 -27.52 -25.99
N ASP A 246 -83.62 -27.10 -24.83
CA ASP A 246 -84.60 -27.02 -23.71
C ASP A 246 -84.00 -26.19 -22.56
N SER A 247 -84.89 -25.40 -22.01
CA SER A 247 -84.80 -24.57 -20.84
C SER A 247 -84.40 -25.33 -19.57
N VAL A 248 -83.74 -24.72 -18.64
CA VAL A 248 -84.16 -24.58 -17.25
C VAL A 248 -82.97 -24.07 -16.32
N ASP A 249 -83.24 -22.96 -15.74
CA ASP A 249 -82.88 -22.41 -14.37
C ASP A 249 -81.46 -22.33 -13.82
N ILE A 250 -81.23 -21.06 -13.42
CA ILE A 250 -80.26 -20.54 -12.51
C ILE A 250 -80.52 -21.00 -11.06
N PRO A 251 -79.55 -21.20 -10.20
CA PRO A 251 -79.28 -20.03 -9.30
C PRO A 251 -77.80 -19.69 -9.07
N ALA A 252 -77.65 -18.40 -8.86
CA ALA A 252 -76.50 -17.74 -8.30
C ALA A 252 -76.16 -18.25 -6.88
N ASP A 253 -74.95 -18.36 -6.57
CA ASP A 253 -74.46 -17.92 -5.25
C ASP A 253 -73.00 -17.47 -5.30
N SER A 254 -72.87 -16.42 -4.61
CA SER A 254 -71.89 -15.49 -4.11
C SER A 254 -70.66 -16.05 -3.43
N GLY A 255 -69.66 -15.21 -3.47
CA GLY A 255 -68.71 -15.01 -2.38
C GLY A 255 -67.33 -15.60 -2.63
N ASP A 256 -66.27 -14.99 -2.58
CA ASP A 256 -65.72 -13.96 -1.73
C ASP A 256 -64.20 -13.98 -1.96
N ALA A 257 -63.66 -12.90 -2.15
CA ALA A 257 -62.18 -12.71 -2.05
C ALA A 257 -61.82 -12.72 -0.57
N PRO A 258 -60.59 -12.96 -0.22
CA PRO A 258 -59.82 -11.80 0.19
C PRO A 258 -58.35 -11.70 -0.29
N ALA A 259 -58.01 -10.46 -0.44
CA ALA A 259 -56.66 -9.94 -0.40
C ALA A 259 -55.98 -10.16 0.97
N ASP A 260 -54.69 -10.18 0.98
CA ASP A 260 -53.81 -9.38 1.86
C ASP A 260 -52.37 -9.91 1.80
N SER A 261 -51.51 -9.04 1.47
CA SER A 261 -50.63 -8.20 2.27
C SER A 261 -49.30 -8.88 2.63
N VAL A 262 -48.23 -8.32 2.11
CA VAL A 262 -47.32 -7.34 2.72
C VAL A 262 -46.20 -7.89 3.62
N GLU A 263 -44.96 -7.43 3.32
CA GLU A 263 -43.80 -7.17 4.20
C GLU A 263 -43.03 -8.36 4.84
N GLN A 264 -41.80 -8.50 4.60
CA GLN A 264 -40.62 -7.73 5.07
C GLN A 264 -39.37 -8.07 4.26
#